data_e4fa1ee6879e5a5a5ce31c7ae670b7f6
#
_entry.id   e4fa1ee6879e5a5a5ce31c7ae670b7f6
#
_cell.length_a   1.000
_cell.length_b   1.000
_cell.length_c   1.000
_cell.angle_alpha   90.00
_cell.angle_beta   90.00
_cell.angle_gamma   90.00
#
_symmetry.space_group_name_H-M   'P 1'
#
loop_
_entity.id
_entity.type
_entity.pdbx_description
1 polymer ?
#
loop_
_entity_poly.entity_id
_entity_poly.type
_entity_poly.pdbx_seq_one_letter_code
_entity_poly.pdbx_strand_id
1 'polypeptide(L)'
;NILQNEAWFKPEIAKLGNEPMTVVCALPLYHIFSLTVCYFMGARMGTMNLLIPNPRDLPAVISTLKKYKVNQFPAVNTLFNALANLPEFAQLDFSGLKVSMGGGMAVQQATAEKWLKVTGCPIVEGYGLSETSPVATANRLDNKSFNGSIGYPLPSTEVAILDDDGNHLEIGGVGEISIRGPQVMAGYWNRADETAKVMTADGFFRTGDIGVMDPTGQVKIVDRKKDMILVSGFNVYPNEVEQVVNMHPGVMEC
;
A
#
# COMPACT_ATOMS: atom_id res chain seq x y z
N ASN A 1 7.47 -13.10 5.25
CA ASN A 1 6.35 -12.23 4.82
C ASN A 1 5.27 -12.98 4.05
N ILE A 2 5.60 -13.92 3.13
CA ILE A 2 4.61 -14.68 2.37
C ILE A 2 3.60 -15.38 3.29
N LEU A 3 4.06 -16.07 4.33
CA LEU A 3 3.18 -16.74 5.30
C LEU A 3 2.33 -15.74 6.12
N GLN A 4 2.88 -14.57 6.45
CA GLN A 4 2.13 -13.52 7.14
C GLN A 4 1.04 -12.93 6.25
N ASN A 5 1.35 -12.65 4.98
CA ASN A 5 0.35 -12.23 3.99
C ASN A 5 -0.71 -13.30 3.78
N GLU A 6 -0.32 -14.57 3.66
CA GLU A 6 -1.28 -15.67 3.56
C GLU A 6 -2.19 -15.72 4.79
N ALA A 7 -1.63 -15.63 5.99
CA ALA A 7 -2.41 -15.62 7.23
C ALA A 7 -3.37 -14.43 7.32
N TRP A 8 -2.99 -13.27 6.79
CA TRP A 8 -3.84 -12.07 6.77
C TRP A 8 -4.95 -12.16 5.72
N PHE A 9 -4.60 -12.47 4.46
CA PHE A 9 -5.52 -12.37 3.34
C PHE A 9 -6.32 -13.64 3.08
N LYS A 10 -5.78 -14.83 3.36
CA LYS A 10 -6.44 -16.09 3.04
C LYS A 10 -7.83 -16.26 3.68
N PRO A 11 -8.06 -15.91 4.95
CA PRO A 11 -9.40 -15.98 5.54
C PRO A 11 -10.40 -15.04 4.85
N GLU A 12 -9.94 -13.88 4.41
CA GLU A 12 -10.78 -12.90 3.71
C GLU A 12 -11.04 -13.31 2.26
N ILE A 13 -10.01 -13.80 1.57
CA ILE A 13 -10.12 -14.32 0.20
C ILE A 13 -11.00 -15.57 0.15
N ALA A 14 -10.93 -16.45 1.14
CA ALA A 14 -11.79 -17.63 1.22
C ALA A 14 -13.29 -17.27 1.25
N LYS A 15 -13.65 -16.12 1.82
CA LYS A 15 -15.03 -15.60 1.78
C LYS A 15 -15.46 -15.17 0.36
N LEU A 16 -14.52 -14.93 -0.53
CA LEU A 16 -14.76 -14.49 -1.90
C LEU A 16 -14.92 -15.67 -2.88
N GLY A 17 -14.75 -16.91 -2.43
CA GLY A 17 -14.86 -18.16 -3.20
C GLY A 17 -13.53 -18.88 -3.37
N ASN A 18 -13.60 -20.16 -3.74
CA ASN A 18 -12.44 -21.06 -3.87
C ASN A 18 -11.90 -21.18 -5.29
N GLU A 19 -12.41 -20.40 -6.25
CA GLU A 19 -11.93 -20.45 -7.63
C GLU A 19 -10.55 -19.78 -7.76
N PRO A 20 -9.69 -20.28 -8.67
CA PRO A 20 -8.43 -19.62 -8.98
C PRO A 20 -8.67 -18.16 -9.38
N MET A 21 -7.92 -17.24 -8.77
CA MET A 21 -8.09 -15.81 -9.04
C MET A 21 -7.14 -15.35 -10.12
N THR A 22 -7.59 -14.37 -10.92
CA THR A 22 -6.76 -13.66 -11.89
C THR A 22 -6.28 -12.34 -11.26
N VAL A 23 -4.97 -12.18 -11.16
CA VAL A 23 -4.30 -11.01 -10.57
C VAL A 23 -3.64 -10.19 -11.67
N VAL A 24 -3.96 -8.90 -11.76
CA VAL A 24 -3.24 -7.98 -12.66
C VAL A 24 -1.85 -7.70 -12.11
N CYS A 25 -0.82 -8.02 -12.88
CA CYS A 25 0.56 -7.74 -12.54
C CYS A 25 1.09 -6.63 -13.46
N ALA A 26 0.73 -5.38 -13.13
CA ALA A 26 1.14 -4.17 -13.85
C ALA A 26 2.32 -3.44 -13.18
N LEU A 27 2.76 -3.91 -12.02
CA LEU A 27 3.92 -3.40 -11.30
C LEU A 27 5.17 -4.17 -11.72
N PRO A 28 6.36 -3.52 -11.75
CA PRO A 28 7.61 -4.19 -12.10
C PRO A 28 7.92 -5.37 -11.16
N LEU A 29 8.17 -6.55 -11.70
CA LEU A 29 8.45 -7.76 -10.89
C LEU A 29 9.77 -7.68 -10.10
N TYR A 30 10.68 -6.77 -10.46
CA TYR A 30 11.87 -6.52 -9.64
C TYR A 30 11.59 -5.65 -8.40
N HIS A 31 10.43 -5.00 -8.34
CA HIS A 31 10.01 -4.28 -7.14
C HIS A 31 9.42 -5.26 -6.13
N ILE A 32 9.84 -5.17 -4.86
CA ILE A 32 9.47 -6.13 -3.81
C ILE A 32 7.94 -6.25 -3.63
N PHE A 33 7.17 -5.18 -3.85
CA PHE A 33 5.71 -5.22 -3.81
C PHE A 33 5.15 -6.23 -4.80
N SER A 34 5.48 -6.09 -6.08
CA SER A 34 5.00 -6.98 -7.14
C SER A 34 5.57 -8.40 -6.99
N LEU A 35 6.87 -8.51 -6.67
CA LEU A 35 7.52 -9.80 -6.46
C LEU A 35 6.80 -10.61 -5.37
N THR A 36 6.42 -9.97 -4.26
CA THR A 36 5.74 -10.67 -3.17
C THR A 36 4.26 -10.85 -3.44
N VAL A 37 3.53 -9.76 -3.72
CA VAL A 37 2.05 -9.79 -3.78
C VAL A 37 1.53 -10.47 -5.06
N CYS A 38 2.17 -10.23 -6.21
CA CYS A 38 1.76 -10.88 -7.46
C CYS A 38 2.43 -12.24 -7.63
N TYR A 39 3.77 -12.30 -7.61
CA TYR A 39 4.47 -13.53 -7.99
C TYR A 39 4.47 -14.58 -6.88
N PHE A 40 5.04 -14.31 -5.71
CA PHE A 40 5.17 -15.33 -4.66
C PHE A 40 3.81 -15.69 -4.03
N MET A 41 2.96 -14.71 -3.74
CA MET A 41 1.62 -14.98 -3.24
C MET A 41 0.77 -15.66 -4.31
N GLY A 42 0.89 -15.22 -5.56
CA GLY A 42 0.23 -15.85 -6.69
C GLY A 42 0.60 -17.33 -6.83
N ALA A 43 1.89 -17.66 -6.79
CA ALA A 43 2.38 -19.04 -6.83
C ALA A 43 1.87 -19.86 -5.62
N ARG A 44 1.89 -19.27 -4.41
CA ARG A 44 1.42 -19.92 -3.17
C ARG A 44 -0.09 -20.21 -3.19
N MET A 45 -0.87 -19.32 -3.78
CA MET A 45 -2.34 -19.41 -3.81
C MET A 45 -2.90 -20.02 -5.10
N GLY A 46 -2.05 -20.35 -6.07
CA GLY A 46 -2.46 -20.90 -7.36
C GLY A 46 -3.23 -19.89 -8.23
N THR A 47 -2.88 -18.60 -8.16
CA THR A 47 -3.52 -17.57 -8.97
C THR A 47 -2.92 -17.48 -10.38
N MET A 48 -3.69 -17.01 -11.33
CA MET A 48 -3.21 -16.62 -12.65
C MET A 48 -2.71 -15.17 -12.62
N ASN A 49 -1.42 -14.95 -12.89
CA ASN A 49 -0.86 -13.62 -13.02
C ASN A 49 -1.00 -13.12 -14.47
N LEU A 50 -1.79 -12.07 -14.65
CA LEU A 50 -1.94 -11.35 -15.90
C LEU A 50 -0.84 -10.30 -16.03
N LEU A 51 0.25 -10.65 -16.70
CA LEU A 51 1.42 -9.78 -16.82
C LEU A 51 1.13 -8.62 -17.79
N ILE A 52 1.36 -7.39 -17.32
CA ILE A 52 1.26 -6.15 -18.10
C ILE A 52 2.68 -5.58 -18.27
N PRO A 53 3.36 -5.83 -19.40
CA PRO A 53 4.75 -5.42 -19.57
C PRO A 53 4.97 -3.90 -19.60
N ASN A 54 3.98 -3.16 -20.09
CA ASN A 54 4.03 -1.70 -20.15
C ASN A 54 2.71 -1.08 -19.62
N PRO A 55 2.62 -0.77 -18.32
CA PRO A 55 1.41 -0.16 -17.75
C PRO A 55 1.15 1.29 -18.19
N ARG A 56 2.12 1.94 -18.87
CA ARG A 56 1.94 3.28 -19.44
C ARG A 56 1.18 3.28 -20.76
N ASP A 57 1.16 2.15 -21.46
CA ASP A 57 0.33 1.95 -22.66
C ASP A 57 -1.10 1.57 -22.25
N LEU A 58 -1.86 2.56 -21.81
CA LEU A 58 -3.22 2.37 -21.28
C LEU A 58 -4.17 1.69 -22.28
N PRO A 59 -4.13 1.97 -23.61
CA PRO A 59 -4.92 1.22 -24.59
C PRO A 59 -4.60 -0.28 -24.61
N ALA A 60 -3.32 -0.66 -24.54
CA ALA A 60 -2.91 -2.05 -24.48
C ALA A 60 -3.33 -2.72 -23.16
N VAL A 61 -3.25 -2.00 -22.04
CA VAL A 61 -3.76 -2.45 -20.72
C VAL A 61 -5.25 -2.77 -20.83
N ILE A 62 -6.08 -1.83 -21.31
CA ILE A 62 -7.53 -2.01 -21.47
C ILE A 62 -7.84 -3.16 -22.41
N SER A 63 -7.14 -3.25 -23.55
CA SER A 63 -7.32 -4.36 -24.51
C SER A 63 -7.02 -5.72 -23.86
N THR A 64 -6.05 -5.77 -22.96
CA THR A 64 -5.71 -6.99 -22.22
C THR A 64 -6.78 -7.31 -21.17
N LEU A 65 -7.22 -6.34 -20.39
CA LEU A 65 -8.25 -6.52 -19.37
C LEU A 65 -9.60 -6.98 -19.96
N LYS A 66 -9.93 -6.57 -21.17
CA LYS A 66 -11.14 -7.04 -21.88
C LYS A 66 -11.20 -8.55 -22.12
N LYS A 67 -10.04 -9.22 -22.13
CA LYS A 67 -9.94 -10.66 -22.46
C LYS A 67 -10.05 -11.58 -21.25
N TYR A 68 -9.92 -11.03 -20.03
CA TYR A 68 -9.83 -11.80 -18.81
C TYR A 68 -10.76 -11.25 -17.72
N LYS A 69 -11.40 -12.16 -16.99
CA LYS A 69 -12.13 -11.79 -15.77
C LYS A 69 -11.14 -11.58 -14.64
N VAL A 70 -10.88 -10.31 -14.31
CA VAL A 70 -9.93 -9.92 -13.28
C VAL A 70 -10.56 -9.99 -11.88
N ASN A 71 -9.82 -10.53 -10.90
CA ASN A 71 -10.28 -10.65 -9.52
C ASN A 71 -9.49 -9.75 -8.56
N GLN A 72 -8.20 -9.53 -8.83
CA GLN A 72 -7.34 -8.68 -8.01
C GLN A 72 -6.59 -7.67 -8.87
N PHE A 73 -6.50 -6.44 -8.37
CA PHE A 73 -5.81 -5.34 -9.04
C PHE A 73 -4.86 -4.62 -8.08
N PRO A 74 -3.63 -5.14 -7.86
CA PRO A 74 -2.58 -4.40 -7.16
C PRO A 74 -2.01 -3.30 -8.07
N ALA A 75 -1.96 -2.06 -7.58
CA ALA A 75 -1.40 -0.94 -8.34
C ALA A 75 -0.94 0.20 -7.42
N VAL A 76 -0.26 1.18 -8.01
CA VAL A 76 0.04 2.47 -7.40
C VAL A 76 -1.04 3.50 -7.74
N ASN A 77 -1.11 4.58 -6.95
CA ASN A 77 -2.10 5.66 -7.13
C ASN A 77 -2.17 6.18 -8.57
N THR A 78 -1.01 6.43 -9.19
CA THR A 78 -0.93 6.98 -10.56
C THR A 78 -1.61 6.08 -11.60
N LEU A 79 -1.48 4.75 -11.49
CA LEU A 79 -2.14 3.82 -12.41
C LEU A 79 -3.66 3.77 -12.18
N PHE A 80 -4.10 3.75 -10.90
CA PHE A 80 -5.52 3.82 -10.57
C PHE A 80 -6.16 5.09 -11.13
N ASN A 81 -5.51 6.24 -10.89
CA ASN A 81 -5.98 7.54 -11.39
C ASN A 81 -6.05 7.56 -12.92
N ALA A 82 -4.98 7.13 -13.61
CA ALA A 82 -4.93 7.12 -15.05
C ALA A 82 -6.05 6.27 -15.67
N LEU A 83 -6.26 5.04 -15.17
CA LEU A 83 -7.30 4.15 -15.68
C LEU A 83 -8.71 4.65 -15.35
N ALA A 84 -8.96 5.10 -14.13
CA ALA A 84 -10.29 5.56 -13.70
C ALA A 84 -10.77 6.83 -14.44
N ASN A 85 -9.84 7.55 -15.10
CA ASN A 85 -10.16 8.72 -15.93
C ASN A 85 -10.53 8.38 -17.38
N LEU A 86 -10.35 7.12 -17.81
CA LEU A 86 -10.61 6.71 -19.21
C LEU A 86 -12.03 6.19 -19.39
N PRO A 87 -12.81 6.76 -20.32
CA PRO A 87 -14.16 6.25 -20.63
C PRO A 87 -14.17 4.79 -21.07
N GLU A 88 -13.14 4.35 -21.79
CA GLU A 88 -13.02 2.97 -22.28
C GLU A 88 -12.77 1.99 -21.12
N PHE A 89 -12.10 2.40 -20.06
CA PHE A 89 -11.91 1.60 -18.86
C PHE A 89 -13.22 1.42 -18.11
N ALA A 90 -14.04 2.48 -18.01
CA ALA A 90 -15.34 2.42 -17.36
C ALA A 90 -16.36 1.49 -18.04
N GLN A 91 -16.08 1.07 -19.29
CA GLN A 91 -16.94 0.13 -20.04
C GLN A 91 -16.55 -1.34 -19.80
N LEU A 92 -15.50 -1.62 -19.02
CA LEU A 92 -15.09 -2.99 -18.70
C LEU A 92 -16.08 -3.66 -17.73
N ASP A 93 -16.10 -4.99 -17.76
CA ASP A 93 -16.84 -5.78 -16.76
C ASP A 93 -15.99 -5.96 -15.49
N PHE A 94 -16.42 -5.31 -14.40
CA PHE A 94 -15.80 -5.42 -13.08
C PHE A 94 -16.52 -6.40 -12.15
N SER A 95 -17.49 -7.17 -12.63
CA SER A 95 -18.25 -8.14 -11.81
C SER A 95 -17.36 -9.19 -11.14
N GLY A 96 -16.18 -9.43 -11.70
CA GLY A 96 -15.16 -10.32 -11.13
C GLY A 96 -14.22 -9.67 -10.13
N LEU A 97 -14.11 -8.34 -10.12
CA LEU A 97 -13.12 -7.61 -9.30
C LEU A 97 -13.53 -7.64 -7.83
N LYS A 98 -12.71 -8.29 -7.01
CA LYS A 98 -12.94 -8.53 -5.59
C LYS A 98 -12.02 -7.73 -4.69
N VAL A 99 -10.81 -7.45 -5.17
CA VAL A 99 -9.77 -6.77 -4.40
C VAL A 99 -9.02 -5.78 -5.29
N SER A 100 -9.00 -4.51 -4.90
CA SER A 100 -8.09 -3.50 -5.44
C SER A 100 -7.13 -3.10 -4.32
N MET A 101 -5.82 -3.29 -4.52
CA MET A 101 -4.82 -3.05 -3.47
C MET A 101 -3.88 -1.92 -3.88
N GLY A 102 -3.91 -0.84 -3.11
CA GLY A 102 -2.99 0.28 -3.25
C GLY A 102 -1.75 0.11 -2.37
N GLY A 103 -0.60 0.47 -2.88
CA GLY A 103 0.66 0.42 -2.13
C GLY A 103 1.81 1.01 -2.92
N GLY A 104 2.98 1.13 -2.27
CA GLY A 104 4.19 1.69 -2.87
C GLY A 104 4.22 3.22 -2.94
N MET A 105 3.08 3.87 -2.80
CA MET A 105 2.88 5.31 -2.60
C MET A 105 1.50 5.53 -2.00
N ALA A 106 1.27 6.72 -1.42
CA ALA A 106 -0.02 7.07 -0.85
C ALA A 106 -1.13 7.04 -1.94
N VAL A 107 -2.26 6.47 -1.58
CA VAL A 107 -3.47 6.55 -2.40
C VAL A 107 -4.21 7.83 -2.05
N GLN A 108 -4.54 8.62 -3.06
CA GLN A 108 -5.29 9.85 -2.87
C GLN A 108 -6.79 9.56 -2.78
N GLN A 109 -7.48 10.27 -1.91
CA GLN A 109 -8.91 10.10 -1.69
C GLN A 109 -9.71 10.25 -2.99
N ALA A 110 -9.41 11.29 -3.78
CA ALA A 110 -10.09 11.54 -5.05
C ALA A 110 -9.94 10.37 -6.04
N THR A 111 -8.75 9.76 -6.09
CA THR A 111 -8.48 8.57 -6.90
C THR A 111 -9.28 7.36 -6.40
N ALA A 112 -9.29 7.13 -5.09
CA ALA A 112 -10.00 6.01 -4.48
C ALA A 112 -11.53 6.11 -4.67
N GLU A 113 -12.09 7.29 -4.50
CA GLU A 113 -13.53 7.55 -4.73
C GLU A 113 -13.91 7.34 -6.20
N LYS A 114 -13.07 7.83 -7.12
CA LYS A 114 -13.30 7.67 -8.56
C LYS A 114 -13.18 6.22 -8.98
N TRP A 115 -12.16 5.51 -8.50
CA TRP A 115 -12.00 4.08 -8.74
C TRP A 115 -13.19 3.27 -8.24
N LEU A 116 -13.65 3.54 -7.01
CA LEU A 116 -14.84 2.89 -6.45
C LEU A 116 -16.08 3.15 -7.29
N LYS A 117 -16.28 4.40 -7.76
CA LYS A 117 -17.41 4.76 -8.63
C LYS A 117 -17.39 4.01 -9.96
N VAL A 118 -16.21 3.81 -10.55
CA VAL A 118 -16.05 3.15 -11.84
C VAL A 118 -16.15 1.62 -11.70
N THR A 119 -15.52 1.04 -10.70
CA THR A 119 -15.34 -0.41 -10.60
C THR A 119 -16.28 -1.10 -9.61
N GLY A 120 -16.87 -0.34 -8.68
CA GLY A 120 -17.62 -0.90 -7.55
C GLY A 120 -16.77 -1.57 -6.48
N CYS A 121 -15.41 -1.59 -6.63
CA CYS A 121 -14.48 -2.22 -5.72
C CYS A 121 -13.61 -1.14 -5.04
N PRO A 122 -13.63 -1.01 -3.70
CA PRO A 122 -12.80 -0.03 -3.01
C PRO A 122 -11.32 -0.39 -3.11
N ILE A 123 -10.45 0.63 -3.07
CA ILE A 123 -9.02 0.43 -2.90
C ILE A 123 -8.74 0.21 -1.42
N VAL A 124 -8.12 -0.91 -1.08
CA VAL A 124 -7.56 -1.17 0.24
C VAL A 124 -6.05 -0.94 0.19
N GLU A 125 -5.52 -0.22 1.17
CA GLU A 125 -4.12 0.10 1.21
C GLU A 125 -3.33 -0.92 2.01
N GLY A 126 -2.11 -1.20 1.54
CA GLY A 126 -1.07 -1.89 2.26
C GLY A 126 0.20 -1.06 2.27
N TYR A 127 0.93 -1.12 3.36
CA TYR A 127 2.18 -0.40 3.54
C TYR A 127 3.33 -1.36 3.82
N GLY A 128 4.50 -0.97 3.33
CA GLY A 128 5.74 -1.68 3.58
C GLY A 128 6.88 -1.12 2.74
N LEU A 129 8.06 -1.64 3.03
CA LEU A 129 9.33 -1.24 2.44
C LEU A 129 10.09 -2.48 1.97
N SER A 130 11.15 -2.31 1.19
CA SER A 130 12.07 -3.42 0.88
C SER A 130 12.63 -4.06 2.15
N GLU A 131 12.89 -3.23 3.16
CA GLU A 131 13.39 -3.60 4.48
C GLU A 131 12.40 -4.41 5.31
N THR A 132 11.12 -4.44 4.93
CA THR A 132 10.05 -5.22 5.59
C THR A 132 9.49 -6.36 4.73
N SER A 133 10.05 -6.67 3.58
CA SER A 133 9.88 -7.84 2.70
C SER A 133 8.47 -8.10 2.09
N PRO A 134 7.67 -7.19 1.58
CA PRO A 134 7.58 -5.78 1.88
C PRO A 134 6.55 -5.45 2.95
N VAL A 135 5.41 -6.20 3.04
CA VAL A 135 4.21 -5.76 3.74
C VAL A 135 4.39 -5.82 5.25
N ALA A 136 4.17 -4.69 5.90
CA ALA A 136 4.16 -4.54 7.35
C ALA A 136 2.75 -4.33 7.91
N THR A 137 1.95 -3.49 7.23
CA THR A 137 0.55 -3.26 7.59
C THR A 137 -0.36 -3.38 6.38
N ALA A 138 -1.62 -3.72 6.59
CA ALA A 138 -2.63 -3.74 5.54
C ALA A 138 -4.03 -3.48 6.10
N ASN A 139 -4.87 -2.82 5.32
CA ASN A 139 -6.28 -2.71 5.59
C ASN A 139 -6.99 -4.05 5.39
N ARG A 140 -8.14 -4.21 6.01
CA ARG A 140 -9.00 -5.37 5.84
C ARG A 140 -9.70 -5.32 4.49
N LEU A 141 -9.89 -6.47 3.86
CA LEU A 141 -10.57 -6.57 2.54
C LEU A 141 -12.07 -6.27 2.61
N ASP A 142 -12.67 -6.28 3.80
CA ASP A 142 -14.08 -5.95 4.02
C ASP A 142 -14.35 -4.44 4.17
N ASN A 143 -13.32 -3.59 4.09
CA ASN A 143 -13.49 -2.15 4.02
C ASN A 143 -14.34 -1.77 2.80
N LYS A 144 -15.33 -0.89 3.02
CA LYS A 144 -16.28 -0.46 1.97
C LYS A 144 -15.89 0.85 1.30
N SER A 145 -14.95 1.57 1.88
CA SER A 145 -14.49 2.87 1.40
C SER A 145 -13.04 3.12 1.79
N PHE A 146 -12.42 4.03 1.12
CA PHE A 146 -11.11 4.56 1.49
C PHE A 146 -11.19 5.29 2.83
N ASN A 147 -10.22 5.07 3.71
CA ASN A 147 -10.16 5.67 5.04
C ASN A 147 -8.85 6.41 5.33
N GLY A 148 -7.94 6.46 4.38
CA GLY A 148 -6.62 7.11 4.52
C GLY A 148 -5.68 6.42 5.51
N SER A 149 -6.00 5.18 5.93
CA SER A 149 -5.15 4.37 6.81
C SER A 149 -4.35 3.37 5.99
N ILE A 150 -3.12 3.11 6.38
CA ILE A 150 -2.32 2.00 5.87
C ILE A 150 -2.64 0.66 6.57
N GLY A 151 -3.64 0.65 7.43
CA GLY A 151 -4.22 -0.54 8.03
C GLY A 151 -3.61 -0.96 9.35
N TYR A 152 -3.75 -2.25 9.64
CA TYR A 152 -3.29 -2.89 10.86
C TYR A 152 -1.98 -3.64 10.62
N PRO A 153 -1.14 -3.82 11.66
CA PRO A 153 0.02 -4.69 11.58
C PRO A 153 -0.36 -6.10 11.12
N LEU A 154 0.46 -6.68 10.24
CA LEU A 154 0.30 -8.09 9.85
C LEU A 154 0.56 -9.03 11.06
N PRO A 155 0.10 -10.29 11.01
CA PRO A 155 0.39 -11.27 12.05
C PRO A 155 1.88 -11.31 12.41
N SER A 156 2.19 -11.36 13.71
CA SER A 156 3.56 -11.34 14.26
C SER A 156 4.36 -10.07 13.94
N THR A 157 3.69 -8.98 13.56
CA THR A 157 4.29 -7.67 13.31
C THR A 157 3.86 -6.71 14.41
N GLU A 158 4.81 -5.98 14.94
CA GLU A 158 4.58 -4.89 15.89
C GLU A 158 4.89 -3.56 15.20
N VAL A 159 4.05 -2.58 15.44
CA VAL A 159 4.26 -1.20 14.99
C VAL A 159 4.25 -0.30 16.21
N ALA A 160 5.25 0.56 16.30
CA ALA A 160 5.36 1.60 17.31
C ALA A 160 5.50 2.97 16.62
N ILE A 161 5.06 4.01 17.30
CA ILE A 161 5.31 5.39 16.90
C ILE A 161 6.37 5.93 17.86
N LEU A 162 7.52 6.35 17.34
CA LEU A 162 8.67 6.79 18.14
C LEU A 162 8.91 8.29 17.95
N ASP A 163 9.35 8.95 19.02
CA ASP A 163 9.89 10.29 18.94
C ASP A 163 11.32 10.30 18.34
N ASP A 164 11.93 11.49 18.25
CA ASP A 164 13.29 11.65 17.73
C ASP A 164 14.35 10.98 18.61
N ASP A 165 14.10 10.88 19.89
CA ASP A 165 14.98 10.23 20.87
C ASP A 165 14.81 8.71 20.92
N GLY A 166 13.80 8.18 20.20
CA GLY A 166 13.50 6.75 20.12
C GLY A 166 12.57 6.25 21.23
N ASN A 167 11.92 7.13 21.97
CA ASN A 167 10.93 6.74 22.98
C ASN A 167 9.59 6.44 22.30
N HIS A 168 8.88 5.45 22.83
CA HIS A 168 7.55 5.11 22.39
C HIS A 168 6.54 6.20 22.76
N LEU A 169 5.79 6.69 21.79
CA LEU A 169 4.70 7.64 22.01
C LEU A 169 3.40 6.90 22.37
N GLU A 170 2.57 7.59 23.12
CA GLU A 170 1.20 7.14 23.39
C GLU A 170 0.35 7.13 22.12
N ILE A 171 -0.74 6.36 22.16
CA ILE A 171 -1.70 6.29 21.05
C ILE A 171 -2.22 7.70 20.74
N GLY A 172 -2.22 8.07 19.47
CA GLY A 172 -2.55 9.40 18.98
C GLY A 172 -1.35 10.36 18.91
N GLY A 173 -0.19 9.98 19.44
CA GLY A 173 1.05 10.72 19.24
C GLY A 173 1.53 10.62 17.79
N VAL A 174 2.06 11.74 17.27
CA VAL A 174 2.64 11.80 15.91
C VAL A 174 4.16 11.66 16.02
N GLY A 175 4.74 10.70 15.32
CA GLY A 175 6.16 10.40 15.33
C GLY A 175 6.55 9.43 14.24
N GLU A 176 7.76 8.90 14.28
CA GLU A 176 8.28 7.98 13.27
C GLU A 176 7.67 6.58 13.42
N ILE A 177 7.06 6.09 12.36
CA ILE A 177 6.58 4.70 12.29
C ILE A 177 7.78 3.77 12.39
N SER A 178 7.76 2.87 13.35
CA SER A 178 8.82 1.89 13.56
C SER A 178 8.25 0.49 13.64
N ILE A 179 8.95 -0.49 13.06
CA ILE A 179 8.40 -1.82 12.80
C ILE A 179 9.33 -2.88 13.36
N ARG A 180 8.75 -3.85 14.08
CA ARG A 180 9.42 -5.06 14.51
C ARG A 180 8.65 -6.29 14.07
N GLY A 181 9.34 -7.27 13.52
CA GLY A 181 8.69 -8.49 13.06
C GLY A 181 9.63 -9.40 12.27
N PRO A 182 9.23 -10.64 12.01
CA PRO A 182 10.09 -11.64 11.34
C PRO A 182 10.40 -11.30 9.88
N GLN A 183 9.67 -10.37 9.26
CA GLN A 183 9.91 -9.91 7.90
C GLN A 183 10.89 -8.75 7.81
N VAL A 184 11.24 -8.12 8.93
CA VAL A 184 12.21 -7.03 8.96
C VAL A 184 13.60 -7.57 8.60
N MET A 185 14.33 -6.84 7.77
CA MET A 185 15.68 -7.22 7.34
C MET A 185 16.64 -7.39 8.51
N ALA A 186 17.63 -8.24 8.35
CA ALA A 186 18.74 -8.36 9.32
C ALA A 186 19.69 -7.15 9.30
N GLY A 187 19.69 -6.39 8.20
CA GLY A 187 20.50 -5.18 8.02
C GLY A 187 20.86 -4.96 6.56
N TYR A 188 21.47 -3.82 6.28
CA TYR A 188 22.00 -3.50 4.95
C TYR A 188 23.31 -4.24 4.69
N TRP A 189 23.42 -4.86 3.51
CA TRP A 189 24.59 -5.65 3.13
C TRP A 189 25.88 -4.81 3.16
N ASN A 190 26.86 -5.27 3.94
CA ASN A 190 28.14 -4.58 4.17
C ASN A 190 28.03 -3.11 4.63
N ARG A 191 26.90 -2.74 5.26
CA ARG A 191 26.65 -1.38 5.77
C ARG A 191 26.13 -1.44 7.21
N ALA A 192 26.98 -1.95 8.11
CA ALA A 192 26.65 -2.00 9.53
C ALA A 192 26.43 -0.60 10.12
N ASP A 193 27.15 0.39 9.60
CA ASP A 193 27.00 1.82 9.93
C ASP A 193 25.61 2.35 9.63
N GLU A 194 25.05 2.03 8.45
CA GLU A 194 23.70 2.45 8.08
C GLU A 194 22.62 1.62 8.82
N THR A 195 22.88 0.35 9.04
CA THR A 195 21.98 -0.51 9.82
C THR A 195 21.80 0.01 11.24
N ALA A 196 22.90 0.43 11.88
CA ALA A 196 22.86 0.99 13.24
C ALA A 196 22.07 2.29 13.35
N LYS A 197 21.91 3.05 12.26
CA LYS A 197 21.12 4.29 12.24
C LYS A 197 19.61 4.07 12.23
N VAL A 198 19.18 2.91 11.71
CA VAL A 198 17.76 2.61 11.50
C VAL A 198 17.22 1.53 12.43
N MET A 199 18.06 0.85 13.19
CA MET A 199 17.64 -0.15 14.16
C MET A 199 17.73 0.38 15.58
N THR A 200 16.65 0.31 16.32
CA THR A 200 16.63 0.67 17.75
C THR A 200 17.21 -0.45 18.61
N ALA A 201 17.59 -0.13 19.85
CA ALA A 201 18.15 -1.11 20.78
C ALA A 201 17.17 -2.23 21.15
N ASP A 202 15.86 -1.95 21.13
CA ASP A 202 14.78 -2.90 21.39
C ASP A 202 14.27 -3.61 20.11
N GLY A 203 14.96 -3.42 18.97
CA GLY A 203 14.79 -4.21 17.75
C GLY A 203 13.74 -3.67 16.78
N PHE A 204 13.30 -2.43 16.90
CA PHE A 204 12.46 -1.79 15.89
C PHE A 204 13.31 -1.22 14.76
N PHE A 205 12.82 -1.38 13.55
CA PHE A 205 13.31 -0.71 12.35
C PHE A 205 12.60 0.63 12.16
N ARG A 206 13.34 1.73 12.12
CA ARG A 206 12.85 3.09 11.87
C ARG A 206 12.67 3.30 10.38
N THR A 207 11.43 3.58 9.96
CA THR A 207 11.07 3.59 8.52
C THR A 207 11.41 4.89 7.80
N GLY A 208 11.59 5.98 8.55
CA GLY A 208 11.68 7.33 7.99
C GLY A 208 10.34 7.92 7.58
N ASP A 209 9.23 7.23 7.82
CA ASP A 209 7.87 7.73 7.60
C ASP A 209 7.26 8.19 8.93
N ILE A 210 6.64 9.38 8.92
CA ILE A 210 5.95 9.94 10.07
C ILE A 210 4.49 9.49 10.02
N GLY A 211 3.96 9.08 11.16
CA GLY A 211 2.59 8.61 11.26
C GLY A 211 2.00 8.70 12.64
N VAL A 212 0.81 8.20 12.75
CA VAL A 212 0.03 8.12 13.99
C VAL A 212 -0.72 6.80 14.06
N MET A 213 -0.82 6.23 15.23
CA MET A 213 -1.68 5.06 15.50
C MET A 213 -2.91 5.52 16.25
N ASP A 214 -4.07 5.13 15.77
CA ASP A 214 -5.35 5.43 16.43
C ASP A 214 -5.71 4.41 17.53
N PRO A 215 -6.72 4.67 18.36
CA PRO A 215 -7.15 3.75 19.43
C PRO A 215 -7.63 2.37 18.96
N THR A 216 -7.92 2.21 17.67
CA THR A 216 -8.31 0.91 17.09
C THR A 216 -7.10 0.09 16.64
N GLY A 217 -5.89 0.67 16.65
CA GLY A 217 -4.65 0.07 16.17
C GLY A 217 -4.40 0.28 14.68
N GLN A 218 -5.21 1.11 14.00
CA GLN A 218 -4.93 1.50 12.63
C GLN A 218 -3.81 2.54 12.59
N VAL A 219 -2.95 2.41 11.60
CA VAL A 219 -1.83 3.33 11.37
C VAL A 219 -2.15 4.23 10.18
N LYS A 220 -1.86 5.52 10.31
CA LYS A 220 -1.91 6.49 9.21
C LYS A 220 -0.55 7.10 9.00
N ILE A 221 -0.15 7.24 7.75
CA ILE A 221 1.03 8.04 7.37
C ILE A 221 0.60 9.50 7.33
N VAL A 222 1.41 10.35 7.94
CA VAL A 222 1.30 11.81 7.84
C VAL A 222 2.19 12.30 6.70
N ASP A 223 3.49 11.94 6.74
CA ASP A 223 4.45 12.29 5.70
C ASP A 223 5.76 11.49 5.83
N ARG A 224 6.74 11.80 4.97
CA ARG A 224 8.11 11.33 5.13
C ARG A 224 8.92 12.31 5.96
N LYS A 225 9.72 11.80 6.88
CA LYS A 225 10.57 12.59 7.77
C LYS A 225 11.51 13.54 7.00
N LYS A 226 12.05 13.07 5.88
CA LYS A 226 12.96 13.84 5.02
C LYS A 226 12.27 14.91 4.17
N ASP A 227 10.97 14.77 3.92
CA ASP A 227 10.19 15.67 3.05
C ASP A 227 9.43 16.72 3.88
N MET A 228 9.40 16.56 5.21
CA MET A 228 8.81 17.49 6.16
C MET A 228 9.47 18.87 6.06
N ILE A 229 8.65 19.91 5.95
CA ILE A 229 9.11 21.30 5.85
C ILE A 229 8.98 21.96 7.22
N LEU A 230 10.06 22.54 7.70
CA LEU A 230 10.06 23.29 8.97
C LEU A 230 9.85 24.78 8.69
N VAL A 231 8.72 25.32 9.12
CA VAL A 231 8.38 26.73 8.96
C VAL A 231 8.22 27.38 10.34
N SER A 232 9.16 28.23 10.72
CA SER A 232 9.11 28.96 12.01
C SER A 232 8.91 28.03 13.22
N GLY A 233 9.47 26.82 13.19
CA GLY A 233 9.33 25.84 14.26
C GLY A 233 8.09 24.93 14.18
N PHE A 234 7.26 25.12 13.17
CA PHE A 234 6.11 24.25 12.89
C PHE A 234 6.43 23.26 11.78
N ASN A 235 6.03 22.01 11.99
CA ASN A 235 6.10 20.98 10.96
C ASN A 235 4.97 21.18 9.94
N VAL A 236 5.34 21.35 8.67
CA VAL A 236 4.41 21.37 7.56
C VAL A 236 4.64 20.09 6.77
N TYR A 237 3.59 19.33 6.57
CA TYR A 237 3.60 18.05 5.87
C TYR A 237 3.11 18.24 4.43
N PRO A 238 3.98 18.09 3.42
CA PRO A 238 3.62 18.25 2.01
C PRO A 238 2.39 17.45 1.60
N ASN A 239 2.26 16.20 2.03
CA ASN A 239 1.12 15.35 1.71
C ASN A 239 -0.24 15.97 2.12
N GLU A 240 -0.31 16.72 3.22
CA GLU A 240 -1.55 17.40 3.64
C GLU A 240 -1.90 18.53 2.67
N VAL A 241 -0.89 19.28 2.22
CA VAL A 241 -1.06 20.36 1.25
C VAL A 241 -1.49 19.80 -0.11
N GLU A 242 -0.79 18.77 -0.59
CA GLU A 242 -1.09 18.09 -1.84
C GLU A 242 -2.51 17.50 -1.85
N GLN A 243 -2.94 16.91 -0.74
CA GLN A 243 -4.30 16.37 -0.62
C GLN A 243 -5.36 17.45 -0.83
N VAL A 244 -5.16 18.64 -0.24
CA VAL A 244 -6.09 19.78 -0.41
C VAL A 244 -6.06 20.33 -1.83
N VAL A 245 -4.86 20.47 -2.41
CA VAL A 245 -4.70 20.96 -3.79
C VAL A 245 -5.35 20.01 -4.79
N ASN A 246 -5.21 18.70 -4.60
CA ASN A 246 -5.80 17.67 -5.46
C ASN A 246 -7.34 17.59 -5.38
N MET A 247 -7.98 18.24 -4.38
CA MET A 247 -9.44 18.39 -4.35
C MET A 247 -9.96 19.39 -5.38
N HIS A 248 -9.11 20.24 -5.92
CA HIS A 248 -9.54 21.24 -6.89
C HIS A 248 -9.80 20.59 -8.26
N PRO A 249 -10.97 20.84 -8.90
CA PRO A 249 -11.36 20.15 -10.15
C PRO A 249 -10.43 20.41 -11.34
N GLY A 250 -9.64 21.46 -11.32
CA GLY A 250 -8.66 21.79 -12.35
C GLY A 250 -7.27 21.17 -12.12
N VAL A 251 -7.07 20.43 -11.02
CA VAL A 251 -5.81 19.74 -10.70
C VAL A 251 -5.99 18.28 -10.96
N MET A 252 -5.11 17.71 -11.78
CA MET A 252 -5.10 16.28 -12.08
C MET A 252 -4.21 15.51 -11.11
N GLU A 253 -3.10 16.11 -10.72
CA GLU A 253 -2.11 15.58 -9.78
C GLU A 253 -1.17 16.72 -9.34
N CYS A 254 -0.73 16.72 -8.07
CA CYS A 254 0.34 17.60 -7.59
C CYS A 254 1.25 16.85 -6.62
#